data_ad39c8522e11249997e2f40264982d5e
#
_entry.id   ad39c8522e11249997e2f40264982d5e
#
_cell.length_a   1.000
_cell.length_b   1.000
_cell.length_c   1.000
_cell.angle_alpha   90.00
_cell.angle_beta   90.00
_cell.angle_gamma   90.00
#
_symmetry.space_group_name_H-M   'P 1'
#
loop_
_entity.id
_entity.type
_entity.pdbx_description
1 polymer ?
#
loop_
_entity_poly.entity_id
_entity_poly.type
_entity_poly.pdbx_seq_one_letter_code
_entity_poly.pdbx_strand_id
1 'polypeptide(L)'
;MTPNDRPQSFNLLNDESLEITYSPYGSVGRIFSGEGLEAVWVKKEAEEIDPGWFEQPMVDLILVVQGQLKVEFEREDLDTRLLAPGEMLVLPANTRCRAYRWPRDANKGTIFLAVYPIK
;
A
#
# COMPACT_ATOMS: atom_id res chain seq x y z
N MET A 1 -9.20 -18.76 24.77
CA MET A 1 -8.54 -18.48 23.46
C MET A 1 -9.30 -17.36 22.77
N THR A 2 -8.58 -16.32 22.34
CA THR A 2 -9.16 -15.23 21.58
C THR A 2 -9.12 -15.56 20.08
N PRO A 3 -9.95 -14.88 19.25
CA PRO A 3 -9.87 -15.04 17.79
C PRO A 3 -8.46 -14.76 17.24
N ASN A 4 -7.68 -13.90 17.91
CA ASN A 4 -6.34 -13.52 17.45
C ASN A 4 -5.32 -14.65 17.61
N ASP A 5 -5.64 -15.70 18.37
CA ASP A 5 -4.75 -16.85 18.54
C ASP A 5 -4.78 -17.80 17.34
N ARG A 6 -5.68 -17.60 16.41
CA ARG A 6 -5.85 -18.47 15.25
C ARG A 6 -5.20 -17.88 14.02
N PRO A 7 -4.48 -18.70 13.23
CA PRO A 7 -3.97 -18.22 11.95
C PRO A 7 -5.10 -17.76 11.03
N GLN A 8 -4.83 -16.72 10.26
CA GLN A 8 -5.76 -16.17 9.29
C GLN A 8 -5.08 -16.11 7.92
N SER A 9 -5.88 -16.25 6.87
CA SER A 9 -5.39 -16.20 5.50
C SER A 9 -6.23 -15.20 4.71
N PHE A 10 -5.58 -14.45 3.84
CA PHE A 10 -6.23 -13.48 2.97
C PHE A 10 -5.76 -13.71 1.53
N ASN A 11 -6.69 -13.63 0.60
CA ASN A 11 -6.32 -13.59 -0.82
C ASN A 11 -6.21 -12.11 -1.22
N LEU A 12 -5.00 -11.64 -1.45
CA LEU A 12 -4.77 -10.23 -1.76
C LEU A 12 -5.30 -9.80 -3.12
N LEU A 13 -5.68 -10.75 -3.97
CA LEU A 13 -6.31 -10.46 -5.26
C LEU A 13 -7.84 -10.45 -5.17
N ASN A 14 -8.38 -10.73 -4.00
CA ASN A 14 -9.82 -10.78 -3.75
C ASN A 14 -10.09 -10.15 -2.39
N ASP A 15 -10.82 -9.05 -2.37
CA ASP A 15 -11.03 -8.24 -1.18
C ASP A 15 -12.25 -8.66 -0.33
N GLU A 16 -12.91 -9.76 -0.68
CA GLU A 16 -14.15 -10.16 0.00
C GLU A 16 -13.99 -10.36 1.50
N SER A 17 -12.81 -10.78 1.95
CA SER A 17 -12.56 -11.03 3.37
C SER A 17 -12.05 -9.81 4.12
N LEU A 18 -11.94 -8.66 3.46
CA LEU A 18 -11.36 -7.46 4.05
C LEU A 18 -12.44 -6.42 4.33
N GLU A 19 -12.25 -5.68 5.42
CA GLU A 19 -13.05 -4.48 5.67
C GLU A 19 -12.41 -3.34 4.89
N ILE A 20 -13.13 -2.84 3.87
CA ILE A 20 -12.59 -1.86 2.93
C ILE A 20 -13.08 -0.47 3.28
N THR A 21 -12.15 0.47 3.32
CA THR A 21 -12.43 1.90 3.40
C THR A 21 -12.11 2.53 2.07
N TYR A 22 -13.06 3.27 1.50
CA TYR A 22 -12.92 3.88 0.18
C TYR A 22 -12.61 5.36 0.30
N SER A 23 -11.80 5.87 -0.63
CA SER A 23 -11.53 7.30 -0.77
C SER A 23 -11.34 7.63 -2.24
N PRO A 24 -11.31 8.93 -2.62
CA PRO A 24 -11.00 9.29 -4.00
C PRO A 24 -9.60 8.86 -4.44
N TYR A 25 -8.74 8.56 -3.50
CA TYR A 25 -7.33 8.23 -3.78
C TYR A 25 -7.03 6.74 -3.71
N GLY A 26 -8.05 5.91 -3.53
CA GLY A 26 -7.90 4.46 -3.49
C GLY A 26 -8.67 3.81 -2.36
N SER A 27 -8.60 2.50 -2.31
CA SER A 27 -9.28 1.69 -1.30
C SER A 27 -8.25 1.05 -0.37
N VAL A 28 -8.56 0.96 0.91
CA VAL A 28 -7.67 0.40 1.92
C VAL A 28 -8.41 -0.66 2.71
N GLY A 29 -7.81 -1.84 2.84
CA GLY A 29 -8.32 -2.93 3.66
C GLY A 29 -7.33 -3.28 4.76
N ARG A 30 -7.83 -3.48 5.98
CA ARG A 30 -6.96 -3.87 7.09
C ARG A 30 -6.75 -5.37 7.06
N ILE A 31 -5.48 -5.79 7.15
CA ILE A 31 -5.10 -7.19 7.25
C ILE A 31 -4.79 -7.53 8.70
N PHE A 32 -3.97 -6.73 9.36
CA PHE A 32 -3.57 -6.96 10.74
C PHE A 32 -3.19 -5.65 11.41
N SER A 33 -3.56 -5.51 12.68
CA SER A 33 -3.13 -4.38 13.48
C SER A 33 -2.93 -4.90 14.91
N GLY A 34 -1.73 -4.82 15.42
CA GLY A 34 -1.41 -5.27 16.76
C GLY A 34 0.07 -5.54 16.91
N GLU A 35 0.51 -5.74 18.16
CA GLU A 35 1.89 -6.09 18.48
C GLU A 35 2.91 -5.12 17.88
N GLY A 36 2.54 -3.84 17.78
CA GLY A 36 3.42 -2.83 17.21
C GLY A 36 3.53 -2.88 15.69
N LEU A 37 2.61 -3.58 15.01
CA LEU A 37 2.67 -3.80 13.58
C LEU A 37 1.33 -3.51 12.93
N GLU A 38 1.36 -2.90 11.76
CA GLU A 38 0.18 -2.69 10.92
C GLU A 38 0.45 -3.26 9.54
N ALA A 39 -0.52 -4.01 9.00
CA ALA A 39 -0.46 -4.52 7.64
C ALA A 39 -1.77 -4.16 6.94
N VAL A 40 -1.67 -3.46 5.81
CA VAL A 40 -2.83 -3.00 5.06
C VAL A 40 -2.73 -3.41 3.60
N TRP A 41 -3.90 -3.70 3.03
CA TRP A 41 -4.11 -3.95 1.61
C TRP A 41 -4.55 -2.63 0.98
N VAL A 42 -3.96 -2.28 -0.15
CA VAL A 42 -4.30 -1.03 -0.86
C VAL A 42 -4.55 -1.34 -2.32
N LYS A 43 -5.64 -0.79 -2.84
CA LYS A 43 -5.96 -0.89 -4.26
C LYS A 43 -6.13 0.50 -4.86
N LYS A 44 -5.37 0.75 -5.92
CA LYS A 44 -5.41 2.00 -6.68
C LYS A 44 -6.07 1.71 -8.02
N GLU A 45 -7.30 2.23 -8.23
CA GLU A 45 -7.99 2.09 -9.51
C GLU A 45 -8.90 3.29 -9.73
N ALA A 46 -8.88 3.85 -10.93
CA ALA A 46 -9.76 4.95 -11.35
C ALA A 46 -9.86 6.09 -10.32
N GLU A 47 -8.84 6.28 -9.50
CA GLU A 47 -8.82 7.32 -8.47
C GLU A 47 -8.03 8.54 -8.92
N GLU A 48 -8.23 9.63 -8.20
CA GLU A 48 -7.41 10.82 -8.36
C GLU A 48 -6.05 10.61 -7.68
N ILE A 49 -5.04 11.34 -8.15
CA ILE A 49 -3.76 11.37 -7.45
C ILE A 49 -3.90 12.32 -6.29
N ASP A 50 -3.61 11.84 -5.07
CA ASP A 50 -3.58 12.68 -3.90
C ASP A 50 -2.49 13.74 -4.10
N PRO A 51 -2.81 15.04 -4.02
CA PRO A 51 -1.80 16.08 -4.21
C PRO A 51 -0.84 16.19 -3.02
N GLY A 52 -1.20 15.60 -1.88
CA GLY A 52 -0.35 15.65 -0.69
C GLY A 52 0.77 14.63 -0.74
N TRP A 53 1.79 14.87 0.06
CA TRP A 53 2.87 13.92 0.26
C TRP A 53 2.58 13.07 1.48
N PHE A 54 2.76 11.78 1.34
CA PHE A 54 2.53 10.80 2.40
C PHE A 54 3.87 10.38 3.01
N GLU A 55 3.90 10.21 4.32
CA GLU A 55 5.07 9.68 5.01
C GLU A 55 4.65 8.90 6.24
N GLN A 56 5.48 7.93 6.62
CA GLN A 56 5.33 7.21 7.88
C GLN A 56 6.46 7.63 8.82
N PRO A 57 6.20 7.70 10.12
CA PRO A 57 7.27 8.03 11.09
C PRO A 57 8.28 6.90 11.26
N MET A 58 8.00 5.71 10.74
CA MET A 58 8.89 4.55 10.80
C MET A 58 8.96 3.93 9.42
N VAL A 59 9.82 2.93 9.25
CA VAL A 59 10.00 2.26 7.97
C VAL A 59 8.66 1.72 7.45
N ASP A 60 8.46 1.80 6.13
CA ASP A 60 7.27 1.28 5.46
C ASP A 60 7.73 0.32 4.37
N LEU A 61 7.17 -0.89 4.36
CA LEU A 61 7.48 -1.92 3.37
C LEU A 61 6.29 -2.07 2.44
N ILE A 62 6.52 -1.88 1.14
CA ILE A 62 5.46 -1.94 0.12
C ILE A 62 5.78 -3.08 -0.84
N LEU A 63 4.85 -4.01 -0.99
CA LEU A 63 4.97 -5.14 -1.93
C LEU A 63 3.83 -5.07 -2.94
N VAL A 64 4.15 -4.94 -4.21
CA VAL A 64 3.15 -4.94 -5.28
C VAL A 64 2.76 -6.37 -5.62
N VAL A 65 1.46 -6.63 -5.70
CA VAL A 65 0.94 -7.96 -6.02
C VAL A 65 0.14 -7.99 -7.34
N GLN A 66 -0.33 -6.84 -7.81
CA GLN A 66 -1.04 -6.75 -9.09
C GLN A 66 -0.83 -5.37 -9.71
N GLY A 67 -0.65 -5.34 -11.04
CA GLY A 67 -0.45 -4.08 -11.76
C GLY A 67 0.91 -3.47 -11.48
N GLN A 68 1.07 -2.21 -11.82
CA GLN A 68 2.30 -1.46 -11.56
C GLN A 68 1.98 -0.29 -10.65
N LEU A 69 2.91 0.03 -9.76
CA LEU A 69 2.80 1.15 -8.85
C LEU A 69 3.91 2.14 -9.13
N LYS A 70 3.54 3.38 -9.45
CA LYS A 70 4.51 4.46 -9.64
C LYS A 70 4.62 5.23 -8.33
N VAL A 71 5.85 5.41 -7.85
CA VAL A 71 6.11 6.10 -6.60
C VAL A 71 7.02 7.29 -6.87
N GLU A 72 6.52 8.46 -6.57
CA GLU A 72 7.26 9.72 -6.68
C GLU A 72 7.69 10.19 -5.30
N PHE A 73 8.84 10.84 -5.22
CA PHE A 73 9.37 11.35 -3.96
C PHE A 73 9.44 12.87 -4.00
N GLU A 74 9.18 13.50 -2.85
CA GLU A 74 9.30 14.95 -2.74
C GLU A 74 10.76 15.40 -2.91
N ARG A 75 11.69 14.60 -2.40
CA ARG A 75 13.13 14.88 -2.55
C ARG A 75 13.54 14.72 -4.01
N GLU A 76 14.11 15.76 -4.59
CA GLU A 76 14.50 15.77 -5.99
C GLU A 76 15.68 14.84 -6.31
N ASP A 77 16.47 14.47 -5.30
CA ASP A 77 17.60 13.57 -5.47
C ASP A 77 17.18 12.08 -5.49
N LEU A 78 15.91 11.80 -5.30
CA LEU A 78 15.39 10.43 -5.35
C LEU A 78 14.63 10.22 -6.65
N ASP A 79 15.04 9.22 -7.41
CA ASP A 79 14.38 8.89 -8.67
C ASP A 79 13.02 8.25 -8.45
N THR A 80 12.07 8.58 -9.33
CA THR A 80 10.78 7.92 -9.36
C THR A 80 10.96 6.43 -9.56
N ARG A 81 10.19 5.63 -8.82
CA ARG A 81 10.22 4.18 -8.95
C ARG A 81 8.97 3.68 -9.65
N LEU A 82 9.13 2.66 -10.47
CA LEU A 82 8.01 1.95 -11.07
C LEU A 82 8.14 0.49 -10.65
N LEU A 83 7.18 0.03 -9.85
CA LEU A 83 7.22 -1.29 -9.24
C LEU A 83 6.25 -2.24 -9.94
N ALA A 84 6.73 -3.42 -10.29
CA ALA A 84 5.93 -4.49 -10.88
C ALA A 84 5.56 -5.53 -9.83
N PRO A 85 4.61 -6.44 -10.13
CA PRO A 85 4.23 -7.48 -9.17
C PRO A 85 5.44 -8.29 -8.70
N GLY A 86 5.51 -8.51 -7.39
CA GLY A 86 6.62 -9.21 -6.76
C GLY A 86 7.75 -8.30 -6.31
N GLU A 87 7.73 -7.03 -6.69
CA GLU A 87 8.76 -6.08 -6.26
C GLU A 87 8.37 -5.39 -4.97
N MET A 88 9.35 -5.19 -4.11
CA MET A 88 9.16 -4.56 -2.81
C MET A 88 9.97 -3.27 -2.75
N LEU A 89 9.35 -2.24 -2.20
CA LEU A 89 10.01 -0.97 -1.90
C LEU A 89 10.14 -0.83 -0.39
N VAL A 90 11.34 -0.49 0.06
CA VAL A 90 11.58 -0.14 1.46
C VAL A 90 11.67 1.37 1.56
N LEU A 91 10.71 1.97 2.28
CA LEU A 91 10.70 3.41 2.51
C LEU A 91 11.25 3.68 3.91
N PRO A 92 12.42 4.32 4.02
CA PRO A 92 12.90 4.73 5.33
C PRO A 92 11.93 5.68 6.01
N ALA A 93 12.04 5.78 7.34
CA ALA A 93 11.19 6.70 8.11
C ALA A 93 11.21 8.12 7.53
N ASN A 94 10.05 8.75 7.51
CA ASN A 94 9.87 10.15 7.10
C ASN A 94 10.25 10.43 5.64
N THR A 95 10.12 9.42 4.78
CA THR A 95 10.33 9.60 3.34
C THR A 95 9.00 10.02 2.71
N ARG A 96 8.93 11.26 2.26
CA ARG A 96 7.71 11.79 1.63
C ARG A 96 7.57 11.28 0.20
N CYS A 97 6.46 10.65 -0.07
CA CYS A 97 6.18 10.08 -1.37
C CYS A 97 4.70 10.13 -1.69
N ARG A 98 4.36 9.86 -2.93
CA ARG A 98 3.00 9.57 -3.34
C ARG A 98 3.03 8.47 -4.38
N ALA A 99 2.03 7.60 -4.32
CA ALA A 99 1.99 6.40 -5.13
C ALA A 99 0.64 6.30 -5.85
N TYR A 100 0.68 5.87 -7.09
CA TYR A 100 -0.52 5.70 -7.88
C TYR A 100 -0.31 4.61 -8.92
N ARG A 101 -1.43 4.10 -9.46
CA ARG A 101 -1.36 3.05 -10.47
C ARG A 101 -0.70 3.55 -11.75
N TRP A 102 -0.06 2.63 -12.45
CA TRP A 102 0.57 2.97 -13.72
C TRP A 102 0.36 1.84 -14.73
N PRO A 103 0.07 2.14 -16.02
CA PRO A 103 -0.33 3.48 -16.45
C PRO A 103 -1.65 3.92 -15.83
N ARG A 104 -1.92 5.23 -15.91
CA ARG A 104 -3.09 5.81 -15.25
C ARG A 104 -4.42 5.27 -15.79
N ASP A 105 -4.42 4.76 -17.02
CA ASP A 105 -5.61 4.21 -17.68
C ASP A 105 -5.57 2.68 -17.78
N ALA A 106 -4.80 2.02 -16.93
CA ALA A 106 -4.71 0.57 -16.93
C ALA A 106 -6.09 -0.07 -16.72
N ASN A 107 -6.33 -1.22 -17.36
CA ASN A 107 -7.61 -1.93 -17.24
C ASN A 107 -7.83 -2.48 -15.84
N LYS A 108 -6.77 -2.89 -15.17
CA LYS A 108 -6.84 -3.42 -13.81
C LYS A 108 -6.22 -2.42 -12.84
N GLY A 109 -6.76 -2.37 -11.63
CA GLY A 109 -6.18 -1.59 -10.57
C GLY A 109 -4.86 -2.18 -10.09
N THR A 110 -4.08 -1.36 -9.43
CA THR A 110 -2.83 -1.77 -8.79
C THR A 110 -3.12 -2.14 -7.35
N ILE A 111 -2.67 -3.32 -6.93
CA ILE A 111 -2.84 -3.80 -5.56
C ILE A 111 -1.47 -3.96 -4.93
N PHE A 112 -1.31 -3.43 -3.73
CA PHE A 112 -0.09 -3.64 -2.97
C PHE A 112 -0.39 -3.84 -1.49
N LEU A 113 0.57 -4.47 -0.82
CA LEU A 113 0.57 -4.66 0.62
C LEU A 113 1.54 -3.66 1.23
N ALA A 114 1.11 -2.97 2.29
CA ALA A 114 1.98 -2.10 3.06
C ALA A 114 2.07 -2.63 4.49
N VAL A 115 3.29 -2.77 5.00
CA VAL A 115 3.54 -3.26 6.36
C VAL A 115 4.48 -2.28 7.03
N TYR A 116 4.09 -1.79 8.19
CA TYR A 116 4.89 -0.80 8.92
C TYR A 116 4.68 -0.91 10.43
N PRO A 117 5.71 -0.56 11.21
CA PRO A 117 5.57 -0.55 12.66
C PRO A 117 4.65 0.58 13.11
N ILE A 118 3.95 0.34 14.23
CA ILE A 118 3.17 1.37 14.91
C ILE A 118 3.57 1.36 16.38
N LYS A 119 3.41 2.49 17.01
CA LYS A 119 3.70 2.57 18.44
C LYS A 119 2.46 2.42 19.26
#